data_5c18ab8ec9c881bc5aba73d1f3d2d48d
#
_entry.id   5c18ab8ec9c881bc5aba73d1f3d2d48d
#
_cell.length_a   1.000
_cell.length_b   1.000
_cell.length_c   1.000
_cell.angle_alpha   90.00
_cell.angle_beta   90.00
_cell.angle_gamma   90.00
#
_symmetry.space_group_name_H-M   'P 1'
#
loop_
_entity.id
_entity.type
_entity.pdbx_description
1 polymer ?
#
loop_
_entity_poly.entity_id
_entity_poly.type
_entity_poly.pdbx_seq_one_letter_code
_entity_poly.pdbx_strand_id
1 'polypeptide(L)'
;APFPLLRNPPIYNYERFTETEIFTKKIEEKETNVMKLMIASDIHGSAYYCLEMLDAMKKECPDRLLLLGDILYHGPRNDLPLEYEPKKVIKMLNEVKEKLFCVRGNCDTEVDQMVLDFPIMADYAVIPCGNRIIYATHGHHHNVMTPIPMQPGDILLHGHTHVPAWEPFGNENLYLNPGSVSIPKENSAHSYMILEDGLAKWKNLYGEVYHELML
;
A
#
# COMPACT_ATOMS: atom_id res chain seq x y z
N ALA A 1 -29.97 -27.36 -64.37
CA ALA A 1 -28.77 -27.23 -63.59
C ALA A 1 -29.05 -27.79 -62.18
N PRO A 2 -28.28 -28.74 -61.67
CA PRO A 2 -28.48 -29.30 -60.30
C PRO A 2 -27.90 -28.37 -59.26
N PHE A 3 -28.59 -28.27 -58.14
CA PHE A 3 -28.18 -27.53 -56.92
C PHE A 3 -26.91 -28.14 -56.30
N PRO A 4 -25.97 -27.37 -55.79
CA PRO A 4 -24.78 -27.87 -55.09
C PRO A 4 -25.17 -28.42 -53.73
N LEU A 5 -24.68 -29.63 -53.43
CA LEU A 5 -24.80 -30.30 -52.13
C LEU A 5 -24.15 -29.47 -51.01
N LEU A 6 -24.94 -29.17 -50.00
CA LEU A 6 -24.47 -28.53 -48.76
C LEU A 6 -23.41 -29.43 -48.09
N ARG A 7 -22.17 -28.90 -47.93
CA ARG A 7 -21.14 -29.52 -47.11
C ARG A 7 -21.56 -29.46 -45.63
N ASN A 8 -21.50 -30.60 -44.97
CA ASN A 8 -21.69 -30.65 -43.53
C ASN A 8 -20.72 -29.73 -42.80
N PRO A 9 -21.17 -28.95 -41.79
CA PRO A 9 -20.27 -28.14 -41.00
C PRO A 9 -19.30 -29.03 -40.20
N PRO A 10 -18.09 -28.53 -39.88
CA PRO A 10 -17.12 -29.28 -39.12
C PRO A 10 -17.69 -29.63 -37.72
N ILE A 11 -17.54 -30.90 -37.33
CA ILE A 11 -17.89 -31.37 -35.99
C ILE A 11 -16.86 -30.81 -35.02
N TYR A 12 -17.23 -29.78 -34.25
CA TYR A 12 -16.45 -29.31 -33.13
C TYR A 12 -16.64 -30.32 -31.98
N ASN A 13 -15.61 -31.10 -31.66
CA ASN A 13 -15.55 -31.88 -30.44
C ASN A 13 -15.44 -30.90 -29.26
N TYR A 14 -16.57 -30.55 -28.65
CA TYR A 14 -16.57 -29.92 -27.33
C TYR A 14 -16.28 -31.03 -26.31
N GLU A 15 -15.04 -31.04 -25.77
CA GLU A 15 -14.76 -31.81 -24.57
C GLU A 15 -15.70 -31.30 -23.48
N ARG A 16 -16.67 -32.11 -23.09
CA ARG A 16 -17.54 -31.83 -21.94
C ARG A 16 -16.75 -32.11 -20.67
N PHE A 17 -16.15 -31.09 -20.09
CA PHE A 17 -15.66 -31.18 -18.73
C PHE A 17 -16.85 -31.42 -17.80
N THR A 18 -16.71 -32.34 -16.87
CA THR A 18 -17.73 -32.56 -15.82
C THR A 18 -17.80 -31.33 -14.92
N GLU A 19 -18.96 -31.09 -14.28
CA GLU A 19 -19.09 -29.98 -13.33
C GLU A 19 -18.04 -30.06 -12.22
N THR A 20 -17.63 -31.26 -11.85
CA THR A 20 -16.57 -31.52 -10.86
C THR A 20 -15.20 -31.08 -11.39
N GLU A 21 -14.86 -31.37 -12.65
CA GLU A 21 -13.59 -30.93 -13.27
C GLU A 21 -13.52 -29.43 -13.42
N ILE A 22 -14.66 -28.78 -13.80
CA ILE A 22 -14.76 -27.32 -13.87
C ILE A 22 -14.63 -26.70 -12.48
N PHE A 23 -15.23 -27.34 -11.45
CA PHE A 23 -15.16 -26.88 -10.08
C PHE A 23 -13.76 -27.07 -9.48
N THR A 24 -13.13 -28.23 -9.73
CA THR A 24 -11.74 -28.50 -9.30
C THR A 24 -10.76 -27.55 -9.97
N LYS A 25 -10.90 -27.34 -11.30
CA LYS A 25 -10.07 -26.38 -12.04
C LYS A 25 -10.26 -24.93 -11.56
N LYS A 26 -11.50 -24.54 -11.21
CA LYS A 26 -11.79 -23.26 -10.56
C LYS A 26 -11.24 -23.14 -9.14
N ILE A 27 -11.07 -24.23 -8.41
CA ILE A 27 -10.44 -24.25 -7.09
C ILE A 27 -8.91 -24.17 -7.23
N GLU A 28 -8.33 -24.87 -8.21
CA GLU A 28 -6.89 -24.83 -8.51
C GLU A 28 -6.47 -23.50 -9.15
N GLU A 29 -7.32 -22.87 -9.96
CA GLU A 29 -7.11 -21.50 -10.49
C GLU A 29 -7.38 -20.39 -9.46
N LYS A 30 -7.89 -20.71 -8.27
CA LYS A 30 -7.84 -19.86 -7.09
C LYS A 30 -6.49 -20.01 -6.35
N GLU A 31 -5.39 -19.97 -7.06
CA GLU A 31 -4.22 -19.29 -6.53
C GLU A 31 -4.69 -17.86 -6.30
N THR A 32 -5.01 -17.55 -5.06
CA THR A 32 -5.36 -16.20 -4.65
C THR A 32 -4.14 -15.36 -5.00
N ASN A 33 -4.25 -14.61 -6.09
CA ASN A 33 -3.23 -13.63 -6.45
C ASN A 33 -3.31 -12.54 -5.37
N VAL A 34 -2.65 -12.83 -4.24
CA VAL A 34 -2.67 -11.95 -3.08
C VAL A 34 -1.78 -10.78 -3.40
N MET A 35 -2.37 -9.60 -3.36
CA MET A 35 -1.69 -8.36 -3.67
C MET A 35 -0.55 -8.12 -2.68
N LYS A 36 0.68 -8.01 -3.17
CA LYS A 36 1.83 -7.53 -2.40
C LYS A 36 1.78 -6.01 -2.32
N LEU A 37 1.58 -5.50 -1.12
CA LEU A 37 1.47 -4.07 -0.84
C LEU A 37 2.72 -3.58 -0.12
N MET A 38 3.40 -2.58 -0.68
CA MET A 38 4.39 -1.78 0.04
C MET A 38 3.67 -0.60 0.69
N ILE A 39 4.03 -0.24 1.92
CA ILE A 39 3.41 0.83 2.70
C ILE A 39 4.52 1.72 3.23
N ALA A 40 4.42 3.03 2.98
CA ALA A 40 5.39 4.02 3.41
C ALA A 40 4.69 5.31 3.85
N SER A 41 5.36 6.13 4.65
CA SER A 41 4.79 7.36 5.22
C SER A 41 5.86 8.43 5.41
N ASP A 42 5.43 9.68 5.46
CA ASP A 42 6.23 10.79 5.99
C ASP A 42 7.55 11.00 5.20
N ILE A 43 7.41 11.25 3.87
CA ILE A 43 8.52 11.56 2.95
C ILE A 43 9.01 12.99 3.15
N HIS A 44 8.11 13.92 3.48
CA HIS A 44 8.39 15.30 3.82
C HIS A 44 9.33 16.04 2.84
N GLY A 45 9.20 15.76 1.55
CA GLY A 45 9.94 16.47 0.49
C GLY A 45 11.42 16.10 0.36
N SER A 46 11.89 15.06 1.05
CA SER A 46 13.24 14.53 0.90
C SER A 46 13.43 13.81 -0.42
N ALA A 47 14.20 14.36 -1.34
CA ALA A 47 14.52 13.71 -2.60
C ALA A 47 15.42 12.48 -2.40
N TYR A 48 16.37 12.57 -1.46
CA TYR A 48 17.26 11.47 -1.14
C TYR A 48 16.49 10.24 -0.65
N TYR A 49 15.68 10.39 0.41
CA TYR A 49 14.96 9.25 0.98
C TYR A 49 13.78 8.78 0.10
N CYS A 50 13.18 9.67 -0.70
CA CYS A 50 12.22 9.26 -1.71
C CYS A 50 12.86 8.35 -2.77
N LEU A 51 14.08 8.66 -3.22
CA LEU A 51 14.81 7.81 -4.16
C LEU A 51 15.15 6.45 -3.54
N GLU A 52 15.67 6.41 -2.31
CA GLU A 52 15.96 5.16 -1.59
C GLU A 52 14.70 4.28 -1.42
N MET A 53 13.55 4.91 -1.07
CA MET A 53 12.25 4.21 -0.99
C MET A 53 11.83 3.62 -2.34
N LEU A 54 11.98 4.37 -3.44
CA LEU A 54 11.64 3.88 -4.78
C LEU A 54 12.61 2.80 -5.26
N ASP A 55 13.88 2.84 -4.86
CA ASP A 55 14.83 1.76 -5.15
C ASP A 55 14.53 0.50 -4.32
N ALA A 56 14.07 0.66 -3.06
CA ALA A 56 13.52 -0.46 -2.29
C ALA A 56 12.26 -1.03 -2.99
N MET A 57 11.35 -0.17 -3.46
CA MET A 57 10.15 -0.57 -4.21
C MET A 57 10.51 -1.39 -5.47
N LYS A 58 11.56 -1.01 -6.21
CA LYS A 58 12.04 -1.78 -7.39
C LYS A 58 12.52 -3.18 -6.99
N LYS A 59 13.21 -3.31 -5.86
CA LYS A 59 13.73 -4.59 -5.35
C LYS A 59 12.61 -5.48 -4.82
N GLU A 60 11.65 -4.89 -4.09
CA GLU A 60 10.50 -5.60 -3.53
C GLU A 60 9.50 -6.04 -4.59
N CYS A 61 9.43 -5.34 -5.73
CA CYS A 61 8.46 -5.57 -6.79
C CYS A 61 7.00 -5.65 -6.29
N PRO A 62 6.49 -4.71 -5.47
CA PRO A 62 5.11 -4.74 -5.01
C PRO A 62 4.15 -4.45 -6.16
N ASP A 63 2.91 -4.94 -6.04
CA ASP A 63 1.84 -4.60 -6.97
C ASP A 63 1.46 -3.12 -6.84
N ARG A 64 1.42 -2.62 -5.60
CA ARG A 64 1.08 -1.22 -5.27
C ARG A 64 1.94 -0.70 -4.12
N LEU A 65 2.11 0.63 -4.09
CA LEU A 65 2.67 1.38 -2.98
C LEU A 65 1.58 2.27 -2.37
N LEU A 66 1.28 2.05 -1.10
CA LEU A 66 0.40 2.91 -0.31
C LEU A 66 1.24 3.93 0.46
N LEU A 67 1.02 5.20 0.16
CA LEU A 67 1.58 6.34 0.91
C LEU A 67 0.57 6.78 1.98
N LEU A 68 1.02 6.89 3.22
CA LEU A 68 0.16 7.32 4.33
C LEU A 68 0.20 8.85 4.56
N GLY A 69 0.62 9.63 3.54
CA GLY A 69 0.60 11.08 3.58
C GLY A 69 1.91 11.74 3.99
N ASP A 70 1.87 13.06 4.15
CA ASP A 70 2.99 13.96 4.42
C ASP A 70 4.12 13.83 3.37
N ILE A 71 3.74 14.13 2.10
CA ILE A 71 4.58 13.83 0.94
C ILE A 71 5.62 14.94 0.69
N LEU A 72 5.18 16.20 0.54
CA LEU A 72 6.03 17.26 0.00
C LEU A 72 6.54 18.25 1.05
N TYR A 73 5.70 18.64 2.01
CA TYR A 73 6.06 19.66 2.99
C TYR A 73 6.66 19.04 4.25
N HIS A 74 7.78 19.60 4.72
CA HIS A 74 8.49 19.08 5.90
C HIS A 74 7.73 19.30 7.21
N GLY A 75 6.77 20.23 7.22
CA GLY A 75 6.05 20.64 8.44
C GLY A 75 6.89 21.62 9.30
N PRO A 76 6.23 22.59 9.98
CA PRO A 76 6.95 23.67 10.68
C PRO A 76 7.64 23.23 11.95
N ARG A 77 7.39 22.01 12.42
CA ARG A 77 7.97 21.46 13.67
C ARG A 77 9.16 20.55 13.44
N ASN A 78 9.44 20.18 12.18
CA ASN A 78 10.54 19.29 11.86
C ASN A 78 11.69 20.09 11.24
N ASP A 79 12.92 19.64 11.45
CA ASP A 79 14.06 20.09 10.67
C ASP A 79 13.92 19.65 9.22
N LEU A 80 14.61 20.35 8.31
CA LEU A 80 14.63 19.95 6.91
C LEU A 80 15.31 18.58 6.75
N PRO A 81 14.64 17.62 6.08
CA PRO A 81 15.27 16.33 5.82
C PRO A 81 16.39 16.46 4.78
N LEU A 82 17.22 15.43 4.70
CA LEU A 82 18.31 15.37 3.73
C LEU A 82 17.78 15.58 2.31
N GLU A 83 18.44 16.47 1.55
CA GLU A 83 18.02 16.87 0.20
C GLU A 83 16.51 17.23 0.14
N TYR A 84 16.10 18.21 0.94
CA TYR A 84 14.74 18.76 0.84
C TYR A 84 14.53 19.43 -0.51
N GLU A 85 14.02 18.67 -1.47
CA GLU A 85 13.77 19.11 -2.84
C GLU A 85 12.40 18.60 -3.34
N PRO A 86 11.27 19.19 -2.87
CA PRO A 86 9.92 18.73 -3.21
C PRO A 86 9.66 18.58 -4.72
N LYS A 87 10.26 19.45 -5.55
CA LYS A 87 10.10 19.35 -7.02
C LYS A 87 10.71 18.06 -7.60
N LYS A 88 11.79 17.53 -7.00
CA LYS A 88 12.33 16.24 -7.40
C LYS A 88 11.42 15.11 -6.94
N VAL A 89 10.88 15.20 -5.71
CA VAL A 89 9.92 14.22 -5.19
C VAL A 89 8.69 14.13 -6.09
N ILE A 90 8.10 15.26 -6.49
CA ILE A 90 6.97 15.32 -7.43
C ILE A 90 7.30 14.55 -8.72
N LYS A 91 8.45 14.83 -9.33
CA LYS A 91 8.84 14.15 -10.57
C LYS A 91 8.95 12.64 -10.39
N MET A 92 9.66 12.20 -9.35
CA MET A 92 9.89 10.78 -9.07
C MET A 92 8.58 10.01 -8.80
N LEU A 93 7.68 10.58 -8.00
CA LEU A 93 6.40 9.93 -7.69
C LEU A 93 5.47 9.89 -8.90
N ASN A 94 5.42 10.96 -9.72
CA ASN A 94 4.61 10.99 -10.93
C ASN A 94 5.09 9.95 -11.98
N GLU A 95 6.37 9.58 -11.99
CA GLU A 95 6.91 8.52 -12.87
C GLU A 95 6.36 7.11 -12.53
N VAL A 96 5.83 6.91 -11.31
CA VAL A 96 5.29 5.62 -10.83
C VAL A 96 3.81 5.70 -10.40
N LYS A 97 3.12 6.75 -10.79
CA LYS A 97 1.76 7.12 -10.36
C LYS A 97 0.72 6.01 -10.46
N GLU A 98 0.80 5.14 -11.48
CA GLU A 98 -0.14 4.04 -11.68
C GLU A 98 -0.04 2.97 -10.58
N LYS A 99 1.05 2.93 -9.83
CA LYS A 99 1.25 2.02 -8.70
C LYS A 99 0.88 2.63 -7.35
N LEU A 100 0.57 3.94 -7.30
CA LEU A 100 0.39 4.66 -6.04
C LEU A 100 -1.05 4.70 -5.57
N PHE A 101 -1.24 4.41 -4.30
CA PHE A 101 -2.39 4.83 -3.50
C PHE A 101 -1.90 5.80 -2.43
N CYS A 102 -2.74 6.73 -2.03
CA CYS A 102 -2.36 7.68 -0.99
C CYS A 102 -3.55 8.08 -0.12
N VAL A 103 -3.30 8.28 1.17
CA VAL A 103 -4.20 8.98 2.08
C VAL A 103 -3.57 10.31 2.48
N ARG A 104 -4.41 11.29 2.79
CA ARG A 104 -3.99 12.65 3.10
C ARG A 104 -3.29 12.74 4.44
N GLY A 105 -2.08 13.31 4.46
CA GLY A 105 -1.40 13.77 5.67
C GLY A 105 -1.82 15.16 6.12
N ASN A 106 -1.35 15.57 7.29
CA ASN A 106 -1.62 16.93 7.80
C ASN A 106 -0.82 18.01 7.07
N CYS A 107 0.24 17.65 6.40
CA CYS A 107 1.05 18.56 5.59
C CYS A 107 0.62 18.59 4.12
N ASP A 108 -0.26 17.69 3.67
CA ASP A 108 -0.72 17.61 2.28
C ASP A 108 -1.88 18.58 2.03
N THR A 109 -1.81 19.33 0.95
CA THR A 109 -2.76 20.37 0.61
C THR A 109 -3.33 20.20 -0.80
N GLU A 110 -4.39 20.96 -1.11
CA GLU A 110 -4.96 21.03 -2.45
C GLU A 110 -3.92 21.54 -3.49
N VAL A 111 -2.92 22.32 -3.04
CA VAL A 111 -1.84 22.79 -3.93
C VAL A 111 -0.90 21.64 -4.29
N ASP A 112 -0.64 20.73 -3.35
CA ASP A 112 0.17 19.54 -3.63
C ASP A 112 -0.55 18.60 -4.59
N GLN A 113 -1.90 18.47 -4.46
CA GLN A 113 -2.70 17.72 -5.44
C GLN A 113 -2.64 18.29 -6.85
N MET A 114 -2.39 19.58 -7.03
CA MET A 114 -2.27 20.19 -8.37
C MET A 114 -1.00 19.74 -9.13
N VAL A 115 -0.02 19.23 -8.43
CA VAL A 115 1.30 18.85 -8.99
C VAL A 115 1.61 17.37 -8.89
N LEU A 116 0.82 16.61 -8.13
CA LEU A 116 0.90 15.16 -8.03
C LEU A 116 -0.20 14.53 -8.90
N ASP A 117 0.20 13.72 -9.87
CA ASP A 117 -0.68 13.12 -10.90
C ASP A 117 -1.48 11.89 -10.39
N PHE A 118 -1.57 11.69 -9.09
CA PHE A 118 -2.34 10.64 -8.43
C PHE A 118 -3.11 11.23 -7.24
N PRO A 119 -4.25 10.64 -6.82
CA PRO A 119 -5.06 11.17 -5.72
C PRO A 119 -4.32 11.12 -4.39
N ILE A 120 -4.27 12.24 -3.65
CA ILE A 120 -3.62 12.34 -2.33
C ILE A 120 -4.56 12.84 -1.22
N MET A 121 -5.82 13.15 -1.54
CA MET A 121 -6.74 13.86 -0.63
C MET A 121 -7.76 12.95 0.06
N ALA A 122 -7.58 11.62 0.01
CA ALA A 122 -8.47 10.68 0.70
C ALA A 122 -8.20 10.70 2.21
N ASP A 123 -9.21 10.89 3.04
CA ASP A 123 -9.05 10.90 4.49
C ASP A 123 -8.63 9.54 5.06
N TYR A 124 -9.06 8.45 4.41
CA TYR A 124 -8.67 7.07 4.73
C TYR A 124 -8.84 6.16 3.52
N ALA A 125 -8.21 4.99 3.60
CA ALA A 125 -8.43 3.88 2.68
C ALA A 125 -8.83 2.61 3.45
N VAL A 126 -9.57 1.73 2.78
CA VAL A 126 -10.06 0.47 3.35
C VAL A 126 -9.45 -0.68 2.54
N ILE A 127 -8.74 -1.58 3.20
CA ILE A 127 -8.00 -2.68 2.56
C ILE A 127 -8.44 -3.99 3.21
N PRO A 128 -9.07 -4.91 2.48
CA PRO A 128 -9.36 -6.25 2.97
C PRO A 128 -8.06 -7.03 3.24
N CYS A 129 -7.99 -7.71 4.39
CA CYS A 129 -6.87 -8.57 4.78
C CYS A 129 -7.40 -9.84 5.44
N GLY A 130 -7.57 -10.91 4.68
CA GLY A 130 -8.21 -12.12 5.14
C GLY A 130 -9.66 -11.86 5.58
N ASN A 131 -9.96 -12.12 6.85
CA ASN A 131 -11.26 -11.84 7.48
C ASN A 131 -11.29 -10.50 8.25
N ARG A 132 -10.23 -9.69 8.16
CA ARG A 132 -10.08 -8.39 8.81
C ARG A 132 -10.14 -7.27 7.79
N ILE A 133 -10.38 -6.07 8.28
CA ILE A 133 -10.27 -4.83 7.51
C ILE A 133 -9.10 -4.01 8.06
N ILE A 134 -8.24 -3.53 7.16
CA ILE A 134 -7.23 -2.53 7.48
C ILE A 134 -7.81 -1.15 7.12
N TYR A 135 -7.91 -0.26 8.11
CA TYR A 135 -8.20 1.15 7.93
C TYR A 135 -6.89 1.91 7.89
N ALA A 136 -6.49 2.34 6.71
CA ALA A 136 -5.28 3.12 6.51
C ALA A 136 -5.59 4.61 6.56
N THR A 137 -4.95 5.33 7.46
CA THR A 137 -5.07 6.79 7.63
C THR A 137 -3.68 7.41 7.71
N HIS A 138 -3.59 8.74 7.85
CA HIS A 138 -2.30 9.33 8.22
C HIS A 138 -2.06 9.28 9.73
N GLY A 139 -3.09 9.46 10.55
CA GLY A 139 -2.98 9.45 12.03
C GLY A 139 -3.25 10.79 12.70
N HIS A 140 -3.34 11.91 11.97
CA HIS A 140 -3.59 13.23 12.55
C HIS A 140 -5.06 13.45 12.99
N HIS A 141 -6.01 12.78 12.35
CA HIS A 141 -7.43 12.79 12.71
C HIS A 141 -7.86 11.46 13.32
N HIS A 142 -7.62 10.38 12.60
CA HIS A 142 -7.95 9.03 13.03
C HIS A 142 -6.69 8.29 13.45
N ASN A 143 -6.61 7.97 14.74
CA ASN A 143 -5.47 7.30 15.40
C ASN A 143 -5.97 6.43 16.56
N VAL A 144 -5.09 5.84 17.33
CA VAL A 144 -5.46 4.97 18.46
C VAL A 144 -6.33 5.64 19.54
N MET A 145 -6.27 6.98 19.67
CA MET A 145 -7.09 7.74 20.64
C MET A 145 -8.47 8.11 20.07
N THR A 146 -8.56 8.28 18.76
CA THR A 146 -9.78 8.64 18.02
C THR A 146 -9.93 7.77 16.78
N PRO A 147 -10.10 6.45 16.93
CA PRO A 147 -10.15 5.54 15.80
C PRO A 147 -11.41 5.75 14.94
N ILE A 148 -11.34 5.34 13.68
CA ILE A 148 -12.51 5.10 12.85
C ILE A 148 -13.35 4.01 13.54
N PRO A 149 -14.70 4.03 13.43
CA PRO A 149 -15.52 2.91 13.90
C PRO A 149 -15.06 1.58 13.26
N MET A 150 -14.61 0.64 14.08
CA MET A 150 -13.99 -0.62 13.68
C MET A 150 -14.67 -1.79 14.36
N GLN A 151 -14.67 -2.96 13.72
CA GLN A 151 -15.04 -4.21 14.38
C GLN A 151 -13.87 -4.72 15.24
N PRO A 152 -14.14 -5.52 16.28
CA PRO A 152 -13.08 -6.24 16.98
C PRO A 152 -12.25 -7.09 16.00
N GLY A 153 -10.93 -7.02 16.12
CA GLY A 153 -10.01 -7.72 15.25
C GLY A 153 -9.56 -6.93 14.01
N ASP A 154 -10.20 -5.80 13.68
CA ASP A 154 -9.74 -4.94 12.58
C ASP A 154 -8.43 -4.23 12.91
N ILE A 155 -7.80 -3.68 11.89
CA ILE A 155 -6.46 -3.11 11.95
C ILE A 155 -6.52 -1.62 11.61
N LEU A 156 -5.91 -0.81 12.46
CA LEU A 156 -5.64 0.60 12.19
C LEU A 156 -4.19 0.75 11.73
N LEU A 157 -4.00 1.26 10.53
CA LEU A 157 -2.68 1.53 9.95
C LEU A 157 -2.51 3.03 9.78
N HIS A 158 -1.51 3.64 10.41
CA HIS A 158 -1.23 5.06 10.19
C HIS A 158 0.25 5.42 10.40
N GLY A 159 0.69 6.55 9.81
CA GLY A 159 2.01 7.18 9.96
C GLY A 159 2.03 8.25 11.04
N HIS A 160 2.40 9.48 10.69
CA HIS A 160 2.33 10.71 11.48
C HIS A 160 3.25 10.78 12.72
N THR A 161 3.36 9.71 13.48
CA THR A 161 4.22 9.69 14.68
C THR A 161 5.70 9.58 14.31
N HIS A 162 6.01 9.10 13.11
CA HIS A 162 7.33 8.76 12.61
C HIS A 162 8.03 7.63 13.39
N VAL A 163 7.27 6.88 14.18
CA VAL A 163 7.76 5.75 15.00
C VAL A 163 7.07 4.48 14.52
N PRO A 164 7.82 3.44 14.13
CA PRO A 164 7.21 2.17 13.74
C PRO A 164 6.46 1.55 14.94
N ALA A 165 5.32 0.91 14.64
CA ALA A 165 4.50 0.27 15.69
C ALA A 165 3.78 -0.98 15.17
N TRP A 166 3.50 -1.91 16.10
CA TRP A 166 2.75 -3.17 15.91
C TRP A 166 2.09 -3.56 17.23
N GLU A 167 1.15 -2.74 17.71
CA GLU A 167 0.63 -2.79 19.06
C GLU A 167 -0.86 -3.14 19.10
N PRO A 168 -1.32 -3.96 20.05
CA PRO A 168 -2.75 -4.13 20.29
C PRO A 168 -3.34 -2.85 20.87
N PHE A 169 -4.58 -2.53 20.51
CA PHE A 169 -5.33 -1.44 21.11
C PHE A 169 -6.84 -1.73 21.17
N GLY A 170 -7.55 -1.01 22.01
CA GLY A 170 -9.01 -1.13 22.14
C GLY A 170 -9.45 -2.57 22.43
N ASN A 171 -10.49 -3.01 21.71
CA ASN A 171 -11.07 -4.34 21.86
C ASN A 171 -10.55 -5.28 20.76
N GLU A 172 -9.41 -5.94 20.99
CA GLU A 172 -8.80 -6.90 20.06
C GLU A 172 -8.31 -6.32 18.73
N ASN A 173 -8.27 -4.99 18.59
CA ASN A 173 -7.75 -4.32 17.41
C ASN A 173 -6.23 -4.25 17.42
N LEU A 174 -5.64 -4.03 16.26
CA LEU A 174 -4.20 -3.91 16.08
C LEU A 174 -3.86 -2.56 15.45
N TYR A 175 -2.87 -1.89 16.02
CA TYR A 175 -2.28 -0.68 15.44
C TYR A 175 -0.96 -1.01 14.77
N LEU A 176 -0.81 -0.56 13.50
CA LEU A 176 0.41 -0.70 12.71
C LEU A 176 0.88 0.67 12.23
N ASN A 177 2.20 0.87 12.22
CA ASN A 177 2.83 2.07 11.67
C ASN A 177 4.12 1.70 10.95
N PRO A 178 4.32 2.12 9.69
CA PRO A 178 5.55 1.83 8.94
C PRO A 178 6.77 2.61 9.46
N GLY A 179 6.60 3.61 10.33
CA GLY A 179 7.62 4.61 10.64
C GLY A 179 7.65 5.73 9.61
N SER A 180 8.76 6.44 9.50
CA SER A 180 8.96 7.50 8.52
C SER A 180 10.07 7.13 7.53
N VAL A 181 9.83 7.47 6.26
CA VAL A 181 10.84 7.35 5.20
C VAL A 181 12.00 8.32 5.44
N SER A 182 11.73 9.57 5.83
CA SER A 182 12.74 10.63 5.83
C SER A 182 13.11 11.20 7.19
N ILE A 183 12.18 11.19 8.15
CA ILE A 183 12.38 11.82 9.47
C ILE A 183 11.96 10.85 10.59
N PRO A 184 12.62 9.68 10.73
CA PRO A 184 12.32 8.73 11.80
C PRO A 184 12.58 9.37 13.17
N LYS A 185 11.77 8.98 14.15
CA LYS A 185 11.89 9.43 15.55
C LYS A 185 12.26 8.26 16.47
N GLU A 186 12.61 8.56 17.70
CA GLU A 186 12.96 7.60 18.75
C GLU A 186 14.08 6.62 18.33
N ASN A 187 15.05 7.11 17.55
CA ASN A 187 16.15 6.31 17.00
C ASN A 187 15.71 5.13 16.13
N SER A 188 14.50 5.18 15.59
CA SER A 188 14.04 4.18 14.64
C SER A 188 14.72 4.33 13.27
N ALA A 189 14.65 3.28 12.44
CA ALA A 189 15.21 3.29 11.10
C ALA A 189 14.34 4.12 10.13
N HIS A 190 14.94 4.63 9.05
CA HIS A 190 14.22 5.00 7.85
C HIS A 190 13.58 3.75 7.28
N SER A 191 12.23 3.69 7.20
CA SER A 191 11.55 2.41 7.08
C SER A 191 10.29 2.45 6.22
N TYR A 192 9.86 1.25 5.83
CA TYR A 192 8.61 0.94 5.16
C TYR A 192 8.10 -0.44 5.63
N MET A 193 6.87 -0.78 5.23
CA MET A 193 6.31 -2.11 5.45
C MET A 193 6.04 -2.81 4.13
N ILE A 194 6.09 -4.14 4.15
CA ILE A 194 5.53 -5.02 3.12
C ILE A 194 4.41 -5.83 3.75
N LEU A 195 3.26 -5.86 3.07
CA LEU A 195 2.13 -6.73 3.41
C LEU A 195 1.88 -7.68 2.24
N GLU A 196 1.98 -8.98 2.51
CA GLU A 196 1.79 -10.05 1.53
C GLU A 196 1.26 -11.29 2.26
N ASP A 197 0.20 -11.92 1.79
CA ASP A 197 -0.41 -13.14 2.38
C ASP A 197 -0.71 -13.02 3.90
N GLY A 198 -1.15 -11.84 4.36
CA GLY A 198 -1.39 -11.60 5.78
C GLY A 198 -0.12 -11.42 6.61
N LEU A 199 1.07 -11.56 6.03
CA LEU A 199 2.34 -11.31 6.70
C LEU A 199 2.77 -9.85 6.51
N ALA A 200 2.84 -9.10 7.59
CA ALA A 200 3.38 -7.75 7.64
C ALA A 200 4.85 -7.78 8.04
N LYS A 201 5.72 -7.13 7.26
CA LYS A 201 7.16 -7.02 7.52
C LYS A 201 7.58 -5.57 7.57
N TRP A 202 8.25 -5.16 8.63
CA TRP A 202 8.92 -3.86 8.76
C TRP A 202 10.35 -3.97 8.28
N LYS A 203 10.72 -3.09 7.37
CA LYS A 203 12.04 -3.11 6.72
C LYS A 203 12.65 -1.72 6.73
N ASN A 204 13.96 -1.63 6.91
CA ASN A 204 14.68 -0.40 6.64
C ASN A 204 14.82 -0.18 5.12
N LEU A 205 15.24 1.01 4.68
CA LEU A 205 15.37 1.33 3.25
C LEU A 205 16.44 0.50 2.52
N TYR A 206 17.33 -0.20 3.25
CA TYR A 206 18.27 -1.16 2.66
C TYR A 206 17.65 -2.52 2.38
N GLY A 207 16.41 -2.76 2.85
CA GLY A 207 15.66 -3.99 2.66
C GLY A 207 15.84 -5.02 3.79
N GLU A 208 16.50 -4.67 4.88
CA GLU A 208 16.66 -5.55 6.04
C GLU A 208 15.37 -5.58 6.86
N VAL A 209 14.85 -6.78 7.12
CA VAL A 209 13.69 -7.01 7.99
C VAL A 209 14.12 -6.88 9.44
N TYR A 210 13.46 -6.01 10.22
CA TYR A 210 13.71 -5.88 11.64
C TYR A 210 12.51 -6.27 12.52
N HIS A 211 11.32 -6.41 11.92
CA HIS A 211 10.15 -6.99 12.57
C HIS A 211 9.23 -7.64 11.55
N GLU A 212 8.53 -8.70 11.95
CA GLU A 212 7.47 -9.32 11.15
C GLU A 212 6.32 -9.81 12.05
N LEU A 213 5.09 -9.77 11.52
CA LEU A 213 3.88 -10.13 12.22
C LEU A 213 2.87 -10.74 11.26
N MET A 214 2.30 -11.88 11.62
CA MET A 214 1.14 -12.47 10.94
C MET A 214 -0.13 -11.79 11.44
N LEU A 215 -0.94 -11.26 10.52
CA LEU A 215 -2.17 -10.50 10.80
C LEU A 215 -3.40 -11.39 10.91
#